data_593a967335046252f817346cdf8186f7
#
_entry.id   593a967335046252f817346cdf8186f7
#
_cell.length_a   1.000
_cell.length_b   1.000
_cell.length_c   1.000
_cell.angle_alpha   90.00
_cell.angle_beta   90.00
_cell.angle_gamma   90.00
#
_symmetry.space_group_name_H-M   'P 1'
#
loop_
_entity.id
_entity.type
_entity.pdbx_description
1 polymer ?
#
loop_
_entity_poly.entity_id
_entity_poly.type
_entity_poly.pdbx_seq_one_letter_code
_entity_poly.pdbx_strand_id
1 'polypeptide(L)'
;KIAQLYTAQPERKTCKNCDSLLDVQIDFTKDSIPYKACRTCSHLNGAHEDTTEFCQTVYAVDDEDYAQNYTPADRNEYEYRTASIYLPKAEFLFTALKSSGVDPHKNAYFDYGAGSGYFVAALLKLGLNNVSGSDVSKSQVDMANRLFPSPRLTCHDINDNHESLATTKSQVVSMIGVLEHLQSPRKALQRLNENPHVEYIFISVPTFSLSVYLEMLDDNVFHRQLHGGHTHLYTEDSLSYMCSEFNFEVIGQWWFGTDLVDLYRQLHINLETNNVSSYIKKDFNKRFLTFLDSAQLELDKQKESSEVHMLLRKKNA
;
A
#
# COMPACT_ATOMS: atom_id res chain seq x y z
N LYS A 1 13.71 13.35 9.78
CA LYS A 1 13.24 14.45 8.90
C LYS A 1 11.72 14.35 8.70
N ILE A 2 11.17 13.26 8.11
CA ILE A 2 9.71 13.10 7.83
C ILE A 2 8.89 13.17 9.12
N ALA A 3 9.29 12.45 10.20
CA ALA A 3 8.59 12.48 11.48
C ALA A 3 8.48 13.89 12.07
N GLN A 4 9.54 14.69 11.99
CA GLN A 4 9.53 16.10 12.44
C GLN A 4 8.58 16.98 11.62
N LEU A 5 8.54 16.78 10.29
CA LEU A 5 7.60 17.48 9.42
C LEU A 5 6.16 17.09 9.75
N TYR A 6 5.91 15.81 10.00
CA TYR A 6 4.58 15.29 10.32
C TYR A 6 4.08 15.80 11.68
N THR A 7 4.89 15.72 12.73
CA THR A 7 4.51 16.17 14.07
C THR A 7 4.36 17.69 14.22
N ALA A 8 4.86 18.47 13.25
CA ALA A 8 4.60 19.90 13.17
C ALA A 8 3.22 20.25 12.55
N GLN A 9 2.51 19.27 11.98
CA GLN A 9 1.20 19.49 11.37
C GLN A 9 0.10 19.60 12.45
N PRO A 10 -1.08 20.18 12.12
CA PRO A 10 -2.23 20.23 13.04
C PRO A 10 -2.62 18.84 13.57
N GLU A 11 -3.17 18.80 14.79
CA GLU A 11 -3.67 17.56 15.37
C GLU A 11 -4.87 17.03 14.60
N ARG A 12 -4.86 15.72 14.30
CA ARG A 12 -5.97 15.01 13.67
C ARG A 12 -7.11 14.76 14.68
N LYS A 13 -8.30 15.17 14.29
CA LYS A 13 -9.51 15.04 15.12
C LYS A 13 -10.43 13.91 14.65
N THR A 14 -10.36 13.54 13.37
CA THR A 14 -11.25 12.53 12.78
C THR A 14 -10.46 11.40 12.10
N CYS A 15 -11.06 10.23 12.07
CA CYS A 15 -10.50 9.06 11.42
C CYS A 15 -10.46 9.24 9.90
N LYS A 16 -9.32 8.95 9.26
CA LYS A 16 -9.17 9.00 7.79
C LYS A 16 -10.10 8.05 7.05
N ASN A 17 -10.49 6.94 7.69
CA ASN A 17 -11.29 5.91 7.04
C ASN A 17 -12.80 6.11 7.20
N CYS A 18 -13.29 6.55 8.38
CA CYS A 18 -14.73 6.61 8.68
C CYS A 18 -15.25 7.98 9.14
N ASP A 19 -14.39 9.01 9.19
CA ASP A 19 -14.68 10.36 9.69
C ASP A 19 -15.18 10.46 11.15
N SER A 20 -15.27 9.34 11.89
CA SER A 20 -15.63 9.37 13.30
C SER A 20 -14.57 10.13 14.11
N LEU A 21 -15.00 10.78 15.19
CA LEU A 21 -14.08 11.46 16.11
C LEU A 21 -13.10 10.45 16.72
N LEU A 22 -11.83 10.83 16.75
CA LEU A 22 -10.78 10.08 17.43
C LEU A 22 -10.70 10.49 18.90
N ASP A 23 -10.32 9.53 19.75
CA ASP A 23 -10.03 9.80 21.14
C ASP A 23 -8.87 10.81 21.28
N VAL A 24 -8.88 11.55 22.40
CA VAL A 24 -7.75 12.43 22.74
C VAL A 24 -6.50 11.62 23.09
N GLN A 25 -6.72 10.43 23.66
CA GLN A 25 -5.63 9.55 24.11
C GLN A 25 -4.81 9.02 22.92
N ILE A 26 -3.49 9.08 23.06
CA ILE A 26 -2.53 8.41 22.17
C ILE A 26 -2.44 6.94 22.57
N ASP A 27 -2.58 6.03 21.61
CA ASP A 27 -2.46 4.58 21.86
C ASP A 27 -1.00 4.15 21.99
N PHE A 28 -0.14 4.69 21.12
CA PHE A 28 1.31 4.50 21.19
C PHE A 28 2.07 5.57 20.39
N THR A 29 3.38 5.62 20.55
CA THR A 29 4.27 6.49 19.76
C THR A 29 5.39 5.65 19.16
N LYS A 30 5.69 5.86 17.87
CA LYS A 30 6.83 5.24 17.18
C LYS A 30 7.58 6.30 16.38
N ASP A 31 8.91 6.31 16.52
CA ASP A 31 9.81 7.29 15.88
C ASP A 31 9.34 8.76 16.06
N SER A 32 8.88 9.08 17.27
CA SER A 32 8.28 10.37 17.64
C SER A 32 6.93 10.67 16.98
N ILE A 33 6.35 9.76 16.22
CA ILE A 33 5.02 9.88 15.63
C ILE A 33 3.99 9.24 16.58
N PRO A 34 3.04 10.00 17.12
CA PRO A 34 1.95 9.45 17.92
C PRO A 34 0.86 8.88 17.03
N TYR A 35 0.25 7.76 17.46
CA TYR A 35 -0.81 7.05 16.74
C TYR A 35 -2.07 6.88 17.59
N LYS A 36 -3.23 6.89 16.92
CA LYS A 36 -4.56 6.72 17.50
C LYS A 36 -5.34 5.67 16.71
N ALA A 37 -5.80 4.61 17.34
CA ALA A 37 -6.72 3.65 16.73
C ALA A 37 -8.17 4.17 16.82
N CYS A 38 -8.89 4.13 15.72
CA CYS A 38 -10.29 4.52 15.67
C CYS A 38 -11.17 3.47 16.39
N ARG A 39 -11.96 3.88 17.38
CA ARG A 39 -12.85 2.96 18.12
C ARG A 39 -14.08 2.53 17.33
N THR A 40 -14.38 3.21 16.19
CA THR A 40 -15.52 2.88 15.34
C THR A 40 -15.18 1.83 14.27
N CYS A 41 -14.00 1.94 13.62
CA CYS A 41 -13.65 1.08 12.50
C CYS A 41 -12.26 0.43 12.63
N SER A 42 -11.63 0.49 13.80
CA SER A 42 -10.29 -0.03 14.12
C SER A 42 -9.12 0.50 13.27
N HIS A 43 -9.36 1.45 12.36
CA HIS A 43 -8.32 2.05 11.54
C HIS A 43 -7.25 2.75 12.37
N LEU A 44 -5.97 2.48 12.11
CA LEU A 44 -4.88 3.18 12.77
C LEU A 44 -4.63 4.52 12.07
N ASN A 45 -4.61 5.60 12.84
CA ASN A 45 -4.33 6.95 12.35
C ASN A 45 -3.10 7.50 13.05
N GLY A 46 -2.22 8.17 12.32
CA GLY A 46 -1.28 9.10 12.94
C GLY A 46 -2.06 10.29 13.53
N ALA A 47 -1.54 10.83 14.64
CA ALA A 47 -2.26 11.85 15.42
C ALA A 47 -2.23 13.26 14.80
N HIS A 48 -1.57 13.45 13.67
CA HIS A 48 -1.50 14.73 12.96
C HIS A 48 -2.10 14.63 11.57
N GLU A 49 -2.47 15.78 10.99
CA GLU A 49 -3.02 15.85 9.64
C GLU A 49 -1.92 15.70 8.58
N ASP A 50 -2.21 14.98 7.50
CA ASP A 50 -1.38 14.99 6.30
C ASP A 50 -1.80 16.20 5.45
N THR A 51 -1.28 17.39 5.80
CA THR A 51 -1.63 18.59 5.05
C THR A 51 -1.08 18.53 3.63
N THR A 52 -1.63 19.34 2.75
CA THR A 52 -1.13 19.46 1.38
C THR A 52 0.35 19.79 1.33
N GLU A 53 0.82 20.69 2.22
CA GLU A 53 2.23 21.06 2.31
C GLU A 53 3.11 19.86 2.71
N PHE A 54 2.65 19.07 3.68
CA PHE A 54 3.32 17.81 4.08
C PHE A 54 3.40 16.84 2.90
N CYS A 55 2.27 16.55 2.25
CA CYS A 55 2.21 15.61 1.13
C CYS A 55 3.05 16.08 -0.07
N GLN A 56 3.04 17.37 -0.39
CA GLN A 56 3.90 17.94 -1.43
C GLN A 56 5.38 17.74 -1.11
N THR A 57 5.78 17.99 0.13
CA THR A 57 7.18 17.85 0.55
C THR A 57 7.65 16.40 0.51
N VAL A 58 6.76 15.44 0.85
CA VAL A 58 7.14 14.02 0.93
C VAL A 58 7.06 13.30 -0.42
N TYR A 59 6.04 13.60 -1.25
CA TYR A 59 5.73 12.79 -2.42
C TYR A 59 5.94 13.49 -3.77
N ALA A 60 5.78 14.83 -3.83
CA ALA A 60 5.82 15.56 -5.09
C ALA A 60 7.17 16.23 -5.36
N VAL A 61 7.98 16.50 -4.33
CA VAL A 61 9.34 16.97 -4.52
C VAL A 61 10.20 15.75 -4.86
N ASP A 62 10.99 15.86 -5.93
CA ASP A 62 12.03 14.88 -6.31
C ASP A 62 13.14 14.90 -5.24
N ASP A 63 12.77 14.66 -3.97
CA ASP A 63 13.72 14.52 -2.88
C ASP A 63 14.39 13.15 -3.04
N GLU A 64 15.71 13.17 -3.13
CA GLU A 64 16.54 12.00 -3.46
C GLU A 64 16.23 10.78 -2.59
N ASP A 65 15.80 10.98 -1.34
CA ASP A 65 15.57 9.89 -0.39
C ASP A 65 14.31 9.03 -0.67
N TYR A 66 13.17 9.62 -1.05
CA TYR A 66 11.94 8.84 -1.30
C TYR A 66 11.90 8.29 -2.72
N ALA A 67 12.24 9.12 -3.71
CA ALA A 67 12.25 8.74 -5.11
C ALA A 67 13.30 7.65 -5.41
N GLN A 68 14.47 7.65 -4.74
CA GLN A 68 15.52 6.65 -4.91
C GLN A 68 15.06 5.22 -4.59
N ASN A 69 14.18 5.02 -3.61
CA ASN A 69 13.68 3.70 -3.25
C ASN A 69 12.82 3.07 -4.37
N TYR A 70 12.22 3.88 -5.24
CA TYR A 70 11.33 3.44 -6.31
C TYR A 70 11.90 3.63 -7.72
N THR A 71 13.01 4.34 -7.85
CA THR A 71 13.70 4.54 -9.13
C THR A 71 14.71 3.40 -9.35
N PRO A 72 14.58 2.60 -10.41
CA PRO A 72 15.54 1.52 -10.67
C PRO A 72 16.89 2.10 -11.08
N ALA A 73 17.97 1.45 -10.64
CA ALA A 73 19.32 1.82 -11.04
C ALA A 73 19.56 1.62 -12.54
N ASP A 74 18.95 0.58 -13.10
CA ASP A 74 19.04 0.24 -14.52
C ASP A 74 17.80 -0.55 -15.02
N ARG A 75 17.81 -0.90 -16.31
CA ARG A 75 16.74 -1.68 -16.95
C ARG A 75 16.62 -3.10 -16.39
N ASN A 76 17.70 -3.73 -15.96
CA ASN A 76 17.66 -5.09 -15.42
C ASN A 76 16.96 -5.10 -14.06
N GLU A 77 17.24 -4.12 -13.22
CA GLU A 77 16.52 -3.95 -11.95
C GLU A 77 15.03 -3.66 -12.19
N TYR A 78 14.71 -2.81 -13.16
CA TYR A 78 13.31 -2.54 -13.53
C TYR A 78 12.58 -3.82 -13.96
N GLU A 79 13.18 -4.62 -14.83
CA GLU A 79 12.61 -5.89 -15.30
C GLU A 79 12.48 -6.90 -14.15
N TYR A 80 13.50 -6.99 -13.30
CA TYR A 80 13.47 -7.86 -12.12
C TYR A 80 12.34 -7.48 -11.16
N ARG A 81 12.22 -6.20 -10.81
CA ARG A 81 11.15 -5.72 -9.92
C ARG A 81 9.77 -5.93 -10.55
N THR A 82 9.64 -5.63 -11.84
CA THR A 82 8.39 -5.89 -12.56
C THR A 82 8.00 -7.37 -12.50
N ALA A 83 8.95 -8.28 -12.74
CA ALA A 83 8.68 -9.73 -12.78
C ALA A 83 8.45 -10.32 -11.37
N SER A 84 9.25 -9.90 -10.37
CA SER A 84 9.26 -10.53 -9.06
C SER A 84 8.22 -9.96 -8.10
N ILE A 85 7.82 -8.68 -8.25
CA ILE A 85 6.94 -8.00 -7.31
C ILE A 85 5.58 -7.69 -7.94
N TYR A 86 5.56 -7.10 -9.14
CA TYR A 86 4.33 -6.57 -9.71
C TYR A 86 3.60 -7.57 -10.62
N LEU A 87 4.30 -8.47 -11.28
CA LEU A 87 3.65 -9.50 -12.11
C LEU A 87 2.76 -10.43 -11.28
N PRO A 88 3.15 -10.95 -10.10
CA PRO A 88 2.23 -11.74 -9.26
C PRO A 88 0.95 -10.97 -8.87
N LYS A 89 1.05 -9.67 -8.60
CA LYS A 89 -0.11 -8.80 -8.30
C LYS A 89 -1.03 -8.68 -9.53
N ALA A 90 -0.44 -8.50 -10.72
CA ALA A 90 -1.20 -8.43 -11.98
C ALA A 90 -1.86 -9.78 -12.33
N GLU A 91 -1.18 -10.90 -12.10
CA GLU A 91 -1.73 -12.25 -12.27
C GLU A 91 -2.89 -12.54 -11.32
N PHE A 92 -2.80 -12.06 -10.08
CA PHE A 92 -3.90 -12.14 -9.12
C PHE A 92 -5.11 -11.34 -9.63
N LEU A 93 -4.93 -10.08 -10.03
CA LEU A 93 -6.01 -9.26 -10.61
C LEU A 93 -6.64 -9.96 -11.82
N PHE A 94 -5.81 -10.44 -12.76
CA PHE A 94 -6.25 -11.12 -13.96
C PHE A 94 -7.10 -12.36 -13.63
N THR A 95 -6.63 -13.19 -12.68
CA THR A 95 -7.30 -14.40 -12.26
C THR A 95 -8.60 -14.11 -11.52
N ALA A 96 -8.62 -13.10 -10.64
CA ALA A 96 -9.80 -12.71 -9.90
C ALA A 96 -10.92 -12.17 -10.83
N LEU A 97 -10.57 -11.35 -11.83
CA LEU A 97 -11.52 -10.91 -12.86
C LEU A 97 -12.10 -12.11 -13.62
N LYS A 98 -11.26 -13.03 -14.11
CA LYS A 98 -11.73 -14.24 -14.81
C LYS A 98 -12.64 -15.09 -13.96
N SER A 99 -12.30 -15.31 -12.69
CA SER A 99 -13.11 -16.10 -11.75
C SER A 99 -14.47 -15.46 -11.47
N SER A 100 -14.56 -14.13 -11.64
CA SER A 100 -15.82 -13.38 -11.54
C SER A 100 -16.61 -13.29 -12.85
N GLY A 101 -16.20 -14.03 -13.90
CA GLY A 101 -16.87 -14.06 -15.20
C GLY A 101 -16.52 -12.88 -16.12
N VAL A 102 -15.50 -12.10 -15.78
CA VAL A 102 -15.06 -10.93 -16.54
C VAL A 102 -13.90 -11.30 -17.45
N ASP A 103 -13.96 -10.94 -18.73
CA ASP A 103 -12.84 -11.08 -19.66
C ASP A 103 -11.85 -9.92 -19.46
N PRO A 104 -10.63 -10.15 -18.91
CA PRO A 104 -9.70 -9.08 -18.62
C PRO A 104 -9.24 -8.31 -19.88
N HIS A 105 -9.22 -8.97 -21.06
CA HIS A 105 -8.76 -8.34 -22.30
C HIS A 105 -9.76 -7.33 -22.88
N LYS A 106 -11.01 -7.31 -22.41
CA LYS A 106 -12.04 -6.37 -22.86
C LYS A 106 -12.10 -5.08 -22.07
N ASN A 107 -11.30 -4.96 -20.99
CA ASN A 107 -11.32 -3.81 -20.13
C ASN A 107 -10.15 -2.84 -20.42
N ALA A 108 -10.39 -1.57 -20.11
CA ALA A 108 -9.35 -0.57 -19.98
C ALA A 108 -8.91 -0.49 -18.51
N TYR A 109 -7.61 -0.27 -18.32
CA TYR A 109 -6.97 -0.21 -17.00
C TYR A 109 -6.34 1.16 -16.76
N PHE A 110 -6.51 1.68 -15.57
CA PHE A 110 -5.88 2.92 -15.12
C PHE A 110 -5.22 2.71 -13.76
N ASP A 111 -3.91 2.91 -13.70
CA ASP A 111 -3.12 2.79 -12.45
C ASP A 111 -2.92 4.18 -11.86
N TYR A 112 -3.58 4.46 -10.73
CA TYR A 112 -3.48 5.72 -10.02
C TYR A 112 -2.37 5.66 -8.97
N GLY A 113 -1.43 6.60 -8.99
CA GLY A 113 -0.19 6.53 -8.22
C GLY A 113 0.77 5.48 -8.79
N ALA A 114 0.92 5.48 -10.13
CA ALA A 114 1.65 4.44 -10.86
C ALA A 114 3.17 4.47 -10.60
N GLY A 115 3.70 5.54 -10.00
CA GLY A 115 5.12 5.71 -9.77
C GLY A 115 5.96 5.49 -11.02
N SER A 116 6.92 4.58 -10.93
CA SER A 116 7.78 4.18 -12.05
C SER A 116 7.12 3.23 -13.06
N GLY A 117 5.80 3.01 -12.97
CA GLY A 117 5.03 2.24 -13.94
C GLY A 117 5.23 0.72 -13.91
N TYR A 118 5.72 0.17 -12.82
CA TYR A 118 5.96 -1.27 -12.71
C TYR A 118 4.68 -2.10 -12.87
N PHE A 119 3.57 -1.66 -12.26
CA PHE A 119 2.31 -2.39 -12.38
C PHE A 119 1.73 -2.29 -13.78
N VAL A 120 1.80 -1.12 -14.41
CA VAL A 120 1.47 -0.93 -15.83
C VAL A 120 2.29 -1.88 -16.72
N ALA A 121 3.61 -1.99 -16.48
CA ALA A 121 4.47 -2.93 -17.21
C ALA A 121 4.06 -4.40 -16.98
N ALA A 122 3.67 -4.75 -15.76
CA ALA A 122 3.19 -6.10 -15.44
C ALA A 122 1.88 -6.44 -16.16
N LEU A 123 0.92 -5.52 -16.21
CA LEU A 123 -0.32 -5.69 -16.97
C LEU A 123 -0.05 -5.86 -18.47
N LEU A 124 0.87 -5.08 -19.04
CA LEU A 124 1.29 -5.22 -20.45
C LEU A 124 1.95 -6.58 -20.72
N LYS A 125 2.73 -7.14 -19.79
CA LYS A 125 3.30 -8.49 -19.89
C LYS A 125 2.25 -9.59 -19.94
N LEU A 126 1.07 -9.36 -19.34
CA LEU A 126 -0.09 -10.26 -19.44
C LEU A 126 -0.91 -10.07 -20.74
N GLY A 127 -0.47 -9.22 -21.66
CA GLY A 127 -1.15 -8.93 -22.91
C GLY A 127 -2.32 -7.98 -22.78
N LEU A 128 -2.47 -7.27 -21.66
CA LEU A 128 -3.48 -6.24 -21.47
C LEU A 128 -2.95 -4.93 -22.08
N ASN A 129 -3.46 -4.57 -23.27
CA ASN A 129 -2.89 -3.47 -24.07
C ASN A 129 -3.50 -2.10 -23.79
N ASN A 130 -4.74 -2.07 -23.27
CA ASN A 130 -5.43 -0.82 -22.93
C ASN A 130 -5.14 -0.42 -21.49
N VAL A 131 -3.88 -0.05 -21.22
CA VAL A 131 -3.39 0.28 -19.88
C VAL A 131 -2.77 1.67 -19.90
N SER A 132 -3.15 2.49 -18.93
CA SER A 132 -2.59 3.81 -18.67
C SER A 132 -2.45 4.04 -17.16
N GLY A 133 -1.87 5.14 -16.76
CA GLY A 133 -1.79 5.51 -15.34
C GLY A 133 -1.40 6.97 -15.14
N SER A 134 -1.36 7.37 -13.88
CA SER A 134 -0.89 8.71 -13.50
C SER A 134 -0.13 8.68 -12.17
N ASP A 135 0.75 9.66 -12.00
CA ASP A 135 1.47 9.86 -10.74
C ASP A 135 1.74 11.36 -10.54
N VAL A 136 2.03 11.76 -9.30
CA VAL A 136 2.40 13.15 -8.96
C VAL A 136 3.88 13.42 -9.19
N SER A 137 4.73 12.40 -9.20
CA SER A 137 6.17 12.52 -9.44
C SER A 137 6.47 12.57 -10.93
N LYS A 138 6.82 13.76 -11.41
CA LYS A 138 7.17 13.97 -12.82
C LYS A 138 8.39 13.15 -13.24
N SER A 139 9.40 13.03 -12.39
CA SER A 139 10.62 12.27 -12.69
C SER A 139 10.34 10.79 -12.91
N GLN A 140 9.48 10.17 -12.06
CA GLN A 140 9.08 8.78 -12.20
C GLN A 140 8.24 8.56 -13.47
N VAL A 141 7.28 9.45 -13.76
CA VAL A 141 6.47 9.40 -14.99
C VAL A 141 7.35 9.49 -16.24
N ASP A 142 8.26 10.47 -16.27
CA ASP A 142 9.18 10.66 -17.40
C ASP A 142 10.11 9.44 -17.58
N MET A 143 10.59 8.86 -16.50
CA MET A 143 11.42 7.67 -16.53
C MET A 143 10.64 6.47 -17.04
N ALA A 144 9.46 6.20 -16.51
CA ALA A 144 8.60 5.09 -16.93
C ALA A 144 8.24 5.19 -18.42
N ASN A 145 7.87 6.39 -18.88
CA ASN A 145 7.50 6.62 -20.30
C ASN A 145 8.67 6.40 -21.27
N ARG A 146 9.93 6.52 -20.82
CA ARG A 146 11.09 6.15 -21.64
C ARG A 146 11.29 4.64 -21.78
N LEU A 147 10.74 3.86 -20.84
CA LEU A 147 10.85 2.38 -20.86
C LEU A 147 9.72 1.72 -21.66
N PHE A 148 8.58 2.40 -21.84
CA PHE A 148 7.47 1.89 -22.64
C PHE A 148 7.63 2.16 -24.14
N PRO A 149 7.09 1.31 -25.02
CA PRO A 149 7.08 1.54 -26.47
C PRO A 149 6.38 2.83 -26.89
N SER A 150 5.43 3.29 -26.08
CA SER A 150 4.73 4.57 -26.20
C SER A 150 4.37 5.08 -24.81
N PRO A 151 4.26 6.40 -24.61
CA PRO A 151 3.89 6.98 -23.30
C PRO A 151 2.57 6.42 -22.79
N ARG A 152 2.53 6.00 -21.54
CA ARG A 152 1.39 5.38 -20.85
C ARG A 152 0.98 6.15 -19.60
N LEU A 153 1.90 6.91 -19.03
CA LEU A 153 1.68 7.63 -17.78
C LEU A 153 1.57 9.13 -18.03
N THR A 154 0.73 9.76 -17.22
CA THR A 154 0.58 11.22 -17.15
C THR A 154 0.93 11.71 -15.75
N CYS A 155 1.56 12.90 -15.68
CA CYS A 155 1.76 13.57 -14.40
C CYS A 155 0.53 14.40 -14.07
N HIS A 156 0.07 14.35 -12.82
CA HIS A 156 -1.02 15.20 -12.32
C HIS A 156 -0.57 15.99 -11.08
N ASP A 157 -1.27 17.09 -10.80
CA ASP A 157 -1.00 17.87 -9.59
C ASP A 157 -1.56 17.15 -8.36
N ILE A 158 -0.80 17.11 -7.26
CA ILE A 158 -1.24 16.56 -5.98
C ILE A 158 -2.50 17.25 -5.43
N ASN A 159 -2.76 18.47 -5.88
CA ASN A 159 -3.93 19.29 -5.50
C ASN A 159 -5.13 19.11 -6.43
N ASP A 160 -5.08 18.23 -7.43
CA ASP A 160 -6.13 18.08 -8.45
C ASP A 160 -7.43 17.45 -7.93
N ASN A 161 -7.56 17.23 -6.62
CA ASN A 161 -8.74 16.62 -6.00
C ASN A 161 -9.10 15.25 -6.57
N HIS A 162 -8.12 14.46 -7.00
CA HIS A 162 -8.31 13.16 -7.64
C HIS A 162 -9.13 13.25 -8.94
N GLU A 163 -8.96 14.32 -9.72
CA GLU A 163 -9.71 14.55 -10.96
C GLU A 163 -9.51 13.43 -11.98
N SER A 164 -8.32 12.86 -12.05
CA SER A 164 -8.04 11.72 -12.92
C SER A 164 -8.88 10.47 -12.58
N LEU A 165 -9.24 10.26 -11.31
CA LEU A 165 -10.17 9.20 -10.88
C LEU A 165 -11.62 9.50 -11.28
N ALA A 166 -12.01 10.78 -11.24
CA ALA A 166 -13.35 11.21 -11.64
C ALA A 166 -13.58 11.14 -13.16
N THR A 167 -12.52 11.32 -13.97
CA THR A 167 -12.62 11.49 -15.42
C THR A 167 -12.12 10.30 -16.24
N THR A 168 -11.43 9.34 -15.63
CA THR A 168 -10.98 8.13 -16.33
C THR A 168 -12.16 7.38 -16.94
N LYS A 169 -11.95 6.83 -18.15
CA LYS A 169 -12.92 5.97 -18.84
C LYS A 169 -12.60 4.48 -18.71
N SER A 170 -11.67 4.15 -17.83
CA SER A 170 -11.24 2.78 -17.56
C SER A 170 -12.23 2.05 -16.67
N GLN A 171 -12.51 0.79 -16.99
CA GLN A 171 -13.38 -0.07 -16.18
C GLN A 171 -12.68 -0.58 -14.92
N VAL A 172 -11.37 -0.75 -14.98
CA VAL A 172 -10.55 -1.23 -13.87
C VAL A 172 -9.58 -0.14 -13.45
N VAL A 173 -9.65 0.29 -12.20
CA VAL A 173 -8.71 1.26 -11.61
C VAL A 173 -7.91 0.56 -10.52
N SER A 174 -6.57 0.67 -10.58
CA SER A 174 -5.66 0.16 -9.55
C SER A 174 -5.07 1.28 -8.71
N MET A 175 -4.83 1.00 -7.43
CA MET A 175 -4.12 1.82 -6.47
C MET A 175 -3.21 0.91 -5.63
N ILE A 176 -1.96 0.75 -6.07
CA ILE A 176 -1.01 -0.20 -5.48
C ILE A 176 -0.04 0.53 -4.55
N GLY A 177 -0.24 0.42 -3.24
CA GLY A 177 0.56 1.16 -2.27
C GLY A 177 0.29 2.66 -2.37
N VAL A 178 -0.97 3.07 -2.43
CA VAL A 178 -1.38 4.46 -2.66
C VAL A 178 -2.33 4.98 -1.59
N LEU A 179 -3.36 4.20 -1.22
CA LEU A 179 -4.40 4.66 -0.29
C LEU A 179 -3.85 5.09 1.06
N GLU A 180 -2.80 4.42 1.56
CA GLU A 180 -2.10 4.72 2.80
C GLU A 180 -1.29 6.03 2.77
N HIS A 181 -1.08 6.57 1.57
CA HIS A 181 -0.36 7.83 1.36
C HIS A 181 -1.28 9.01 1.03
N LEU A 182 -2.55 8.74 0.71
CA LEU A 182 -3.48 9.81 0.35
C LEU A 182 -3.85 10.68 1.55
N GLN A 183 -3.83 11.99 1.35
CA GLN A 183 -4.36 12.94 2.32
C GLN A 183 -5.83 12.67 2.62
N SER A 184 -6.62 12.38 1.59
CA SER A 184 -8.06 12.18 1.67
C SER A 184 -8.49 10.89 0.94
N PRO A 185 -8.19 9.68 1.49
CA PRO A 185 -8.52 8.42 0.82
C PRO A 185 -10.03 8.27 0.56
N ARG A 186 -10.88 8.75 1.46
CA ARG A 186 -12.34 8.76 1.29
C ARG A 186 -12.77 9.51 0.04
N LYS A 187 -12.14 10.65 -0.24
CA LYS A 187 -12.46 11.45 -1.43
C LYS A 187 -12.06 10.74 -2.72
N ALA A 188 -10.91 10.05 -2.73
CA ALA A 188 -10.51 9.21 -3.85
C ALA A 188 -11.52 8.08 -4.11
N LEU A 189 -11.95 7.38 -3.05
CA LEU A 189 -12.95 6.32 -3.15
C LEU A 189 -14.32 6.85 -3.60
N GLN A 190 -14.72 8.03 -3.12
CA GLN A 190 -15.94 8.71 -3.57
C GLN A 190 -15.89 9.03 -5.07
N ARG A 191 -14.75 9.60 -5.56
CA ARG A 191 -14.55 9.87 -7.00
C ARG A 191 -14.68 8.62 -7.85
N LEU A 192 -14.10 7.50 -7.40
CA LEU A 192 -14.24 6.20 -8.06
C LEU A 192 -15.69 5.70 -8.04
N ASN A 193 -16.39 5.86 -6.93
CA ASN A 193 -17.77 5.43 -6.80
C ASN A 193 -18.72 6.24 -7.67
N GLU A 194 -18.50 7.54 -7.81
CA GLU A 194 -19.29 8.45 -8.64
C GLU A 194 -18.99 8.30 -10.14
N ASN A 195 -17.80 7.80 -10.53
CA ASN A 195 -17.43 7.64 -11.94
C ASN A 195 -18.21 6.48 -12.58
N PRO A 196 -19.08 6.74 -13.61
CA PRO A 196 -19.91 5.72 -14.21
C PRO A 196 -19.16 4.69 -15.05
N HIS A 197 -17.91 4.96 -15.42
CA HIS A 197 -17.09 4.06 -16.24
C HIS A 197 -16.34 3.03 -15.38
N VAL A 198 -16.06 3.36 -14.11
CA VAL A 198 -15.33 2.47 -13.20
C VAL A 198 -16.27 1.39 -12.68
N GLU A 199 -15.92 0.14 -12.90
CA GLU A 199 -16.65 -1.03 -12.43
C GLU A 199 -15.88 -1.80 -11.35
N TYR A 200 -14.55 -1.84 -11.50
CA TYR A 200 -13.64 -2.60 -10.62
C TYR A 200 -12.54 -1.71 -10.05
N ILE A 201 -12.23 -1.91 -8.80
CA ILE A 201 -11.16 -1.19 -8.09
C ILE A 201 -10.21 -2.24 -7.50
N PHE A 202 -8.94 -2.16 -7.85
CA PHE A 202 -7.90 -3.04 -7.35
C PHE A 202 -6.97 -2.26 -6.41
N ILE A 203 -6.99 -2.60 -5.13
CA ILE A 203 -6.18 -1.94 -4.11
C ILE A 203 -5.13 -2.87 -3.54
N SER A 204 -3.99 -2.32 -3.18
CA SER A 204 -2.95 -2.97 -2.37
C SER A 204 -2.59 -2.02 -1.24
N VAL A 205 -2.75 -2.47 0.00
CA VAL A 205 -2.47 -1.64 1.20
C VAL A 205 -1.74 -2.44 2.27
N PRO A 206 -0.85 -1.78 3.04
CA PRO A 206 -0.32 -2.35 4.26
C PRO A 206 -1.40 -2.42 5.33
N THR A 207 -1.29 -3.42 6.19
CA THR A 207 -2.25 -3.68 7.25
C THR A 207 -1.60 -3.70 8.63
N PHE A 208 -2.39 -3.39 9.63
CA PHE A 208 -2.00 -3.53 11.02
C PHE A 208 -1.89 -5.03 11.37
N SER A 209 -0.70 -5.53 11.56
CA SER A 209 -0.38 -6.95 11.71
C SER A 209 0.61 -7.20 12.85
N LEU A 210 1.09 -8.44 12.97
CA LEU A 210 2.16 -8.80 13.92
C LEU A 210 3.42 -7.93 13.72
N SER A 211 3.78 -7.60 12.48
CA SER A 211 4.93 -6.73 12.19
C SER A 211 4.82 -5.37 12.86
N VAL A 212 3.61 -4.80 12.95
CA VAL A 212 3.38 -3.50 13.62
C VAL A 212 3.68 -3.59 15.13
N TYR A 213 3.26 -4.67 15.80
CA TYR A 213 3.60 -4.89 17.20
C TYR A 213 5.10 -5.03 17.41
N LEU A 214 5.80 -5.73 16.50
CA LEU A 214 7.26 -5.85 16.57
C LEU A 214 7.94 -4.49 16.43
N GLU A 215 7.49 -3.68 15.47
CA GLU A 215 8.00 -2.31 15.26
C GLU A 215 7.72 -1.39 16.46
N MET A 216 6.62 -1.56 17.19
CA MET A 216 6.34 -0.83 18.42
C MET A 216 7.30 -1.16 19.56
N LEU A 217 7.75 -2.41 19.64
CA LEU A 217 8.51 -2.93 20.77
C LEU A 217 10.03 -2.72 20.67
N ASP A 218 10.55 -2.60 19.44
CA ASP A 218 11.99 -2.55 19.22
C ASP A 218 12.36 -1.55 18.11
N ASP A 219 13.18 -0.55 18.46
CA ASP A 219 13.67 0.46 17.52
C ASP A 219 14.79 -0.05 16.61
N ASN A 220 15.33 -1.25 16.87
CA ASN A 220 16.38 -1.85 16.04
C ASN A 220 15.82 -2.75 14.93
N VAL A 221 14.51 -2.97 14.88
CA VAL A 221 13.86 -3.75 13.84
C VAL A 221 13.63 -2.90 12.59
N PHE A 222 13.73 -3.51 11.44
CA PHE A 222 13.46 -2.83 10.17
C PHE A 222 12.02 -2.29 10.13
N HIS A 223 11.89 -0.97 10.10
CA HIS A 223 10.61 -0.28 10.04
C HIS A 223 10.05 -0.35 8.62
N ARG A 224 8.97 -1.08 8.44
CA ARG A 224 8.31 -1.22 7.14
C ARG A 224 6.90 -0.65 7.16
N GLN A 225 6.18 -0.86 8.25
CA GLN A 225 4.77 -0.47 8.37
C GLN A 225 4.60 0.94 8.96
N LEU A 226 5.40 1.29 9.98
CA LEU A 226 5.28 2.55 10.72
C LEU A 226 6.36 3.58 10.40
N HIS A 227 7.05 3.46 9.28
CA HIS A 227 7.99 4.50 8.89
C HIS A 227 7.22 5.73 8.36
N GLY A 228 7.78 6.93 8.54
CA GLY A 228 7.09 8.22 8.42
C GLY A 228 6.36 8.53 7.10
N GLY A 229 6.43 7.65 6.08
CA GLY A 229 5.60 7.72 4.88
C GLY A 229 4.21 7.10 5.08
N HIS A 230 4.04 6.18 6.04
CA HIS A 230 2.76 5.57 6.38
C HIS A 230 2.13 6.30 7.56
N THR A 231 1.30 7.28 7.29
CA THR A 231 0.63 8.07 8.32
C THR A 231 -0.66 7.43 8.83
N HIS A 232 -1.06 6.31 8.24
CA HIS A 232 -2.18 5.48 8.71
C HIS A 232 -2.08 4.06 8.15
N LEU A 233 -2.71 3.09 8.84
CA LEU A 233 -2.76 1.70 8.41
C LEU A 233 -4.19 1.16 8.48
N TYR A 234 -4.50 0.27 7.54
CA TYR A 234 -5.77 -0.44 7.51
C TYR A 234 -5.75 -1.66 8.44
N THR A 235 -6.93 -2.07 8.88
CA THR A 235 -7.23 -3.37 9.50
C THR A 235 -8.27 -4.08 8.65
N GLU A 236 -8.55 -5.37 8.87
CA GLU A 236 -9.65 -6.05 8.18
C GLU A 236 -10.97 -5.34 8.42
N ASP A 237 -11.25 -4.93 9.67
CA ASP A 237 -12.47 -4.20 10.03
C ASP A 237 -12.58 -2.87 9.30
N SER A 238 -11.47 -2.12 9.22
CA SER A 238 -11.49 -0.82 8.53
C SER A 238 -11.68 -0.97 7.01
N LEU A 239 -11.15 -2.01 6.40
CA LEU A 239 -11.39 -2.35 5.00
C LEU A 239 -12.83 -2.79 4.77
N SER A 240 -13.39 -3.61 5.66
CA SER A 240 -14.80 -4.02 5.62
C SER A 240 -15.74 -2.85 5.79
N TYR A 241 -15.43 -1.92 6.72
CA TYR A 241 -16.17 -0.66 6.88
C TYR A 241 -16.15 0.18 5.60
N MET A 242 -14.97 0.39 5.02
CA MET A 242 -14.79 1.13 3.76
C MET A 242 -15.62 0.50 2.62
N CYS A 243 -15.55 -0.82 2.44
CA CYS A 243 -16.31 -1.52 1.42
C CYS A 243 -17.83 -1.35 1.61
N SER A 244 -18.30 -1.43 2.86
CA SER A 244 -19.71 -1.25 3.19
C SER A 244 -20.17 0.18 2.90
N GLU A 245 -19.41 1.18 3.32
CA GLU A 245 -19.75 2.59 3.17
C GLU A 245 -19.83 3.04 1.72
N PHE A 246 -18.87 2.62 0.90
CA PHE A 246 -18.83 2.96 -0.52
C PHE A 246 -19.59 1.96 -1.41
N ASN A 247 -20.34 1.02 -0.83
CA ASN A 247 -21.13 0.03 -1.55
C ASN A 247 -20.29 -0.83 -2.53
N PHE A 248 -19.09 -1.22 -2.09
CA PHE A 248 -18.22 -2.13 -2.83
C PHE A 248 -18.45 -3.58 -2.40
N GLU A 249 -18.38 -4.49 -3.35
CA GLU A 249 -18.34 -5.93 -3.13
C GLU A 249 -16.92 -6.44 -3.31
N VAL A 250 -16.43 -7.18 -2.34
CA VAL A 250 -15.13 -7.83 -2.45
C VAL A 250 -15.27 -9.10 -3.28
N ILE A 251 -14.66 -9.14 -4.46
CA ILE A 251 -14.71 -10.29 -5.39
C ILE A 251 -13.38 -11.06 -5.47
N GLY A 252 -12.32 -10.55 -4.85
CA GLY A 252 -11.05 -11.24 -4.69
C GLY A 252 -10.24 -10.64 -3.56
N GLN A 253 -9.54 -11.49 -2.80
CA GLN A 253 -8.61 -11.09 -1.74
C GLN A 253 -7.37 -11.97 -1.80
N TRP A 254 -6.21 -11.36 -1.56
CA TRP A 254 -4.97 -12.05 -1.34
C TRP A 254 -4.24 -11.38 -0.18
N TRP A 255 -4.32 -12.03 0.98
CA TRP A 255 -3.60 -11.63 2.19
C TRP A 255 -2.25 -12.32 2.20
N PHE A 256 -1.21 -11.57 2.48
CA PHE A 256 0.15 -12.09 2.56
C PHE A 256 1.04 -11.11 3.33
N GLY A 257 2.17 -11.60 3.78
CA GLY A 257 3.09 -10.74 4.50
C GLY A 257 4.45 -11.37 4.75
N THR A 258 5.25 -10.66 5.52
CA THR A 258 6.56 -11.10 5.99
C THR A 258 6.65 -11.07 7.52
N ASP A 259 5.51 -11.16 8.20
CA ASP A 259 5.39 -11.01 9.66
C ASP A 259 6.27 -12.01 10.41
N LEU A 260 6.29 -13.27 9.97
CA LEU A 260 7.16 -14.30 10.55
C LEU A 260 8.64 -14.08 10.20
N VAL A 261 8.95 -13.46 9.07
CA VAL A 261 10.32 -13.04 8.73
C VAL A 261 10.76 -11.89 9.62
N ASP A 262 9.88 -10.94 9.91
CA ASP A 262 10.15 -9.82 10.80
C ASP A 262 10.35 -10.31 12.24
N LEU A 263 9.52 -11.25 12.71
CA LEU A 263 9.71 -11.92 14.00
C LEU A 263 11.05 -12.68 14.05
N TYR A 264 11.39 -13.44 13.01
CA TYR A 264 12.67 -14.13 12.92
C TYR A 264 13.85 -13.16 13.01
N ARG A 265 13.81 -12.06 12.27
CA ARG A 265 14.85 -11.03 12.27
C ARG A 265 15.01 -10.42 13.66
N GLN A 266 13.90 -10.07 14.33
CA GLN A 266 13.95 -9.51 15.68
C GLN A 266 14.57 -10.47 16.67
N LEU A 267 14.15 -11.73 16.68
CA LEU A 267 14.73 -12.74 17.54
C LEU A 267 16.23 -12.94 17.25
N HIS A 268 16.61 -12.92 15.98
CA HIS A 268 18.01 -13.07 15.58
C HIS A 268 18.86 -11.89 16.06
N ILE A 269 18.39 -10.64 15.90
CA ILE A 269 19.06 -9.44 16.42
C ILE A 269 19.20 -9.54 17.94
N ASN A 270 18.17 -9.95 18.66
CA ASN A 270 18.22 -10.09 20.11
C ASN A 270 19.21 -11.17 20.55
N LEU A 271 19.32 -12.30 19.83
CA LEU A 271 20.36 -13.30 20.08
C LEU A 271 21.78 -12.76 19.86
N GLU A 272 21.99 -11.91 18.86
CA GLU A 272 23.28 -11.23 18.63
C GLU A 272 23.59 -10.24 19.74
N THR A 273 22.66 -9.36 20.07
CA THR A 273 22.83 -8.31 21.08
C THR A 273 23.13 -8.91 22.48
N ASN A 274 22.54 -10.05 22.79
CA ASN A 274 22.79 -10.78 24.05
C ASN A 274 24.02 -11.67 23.99
N ASN A 275 24.86 -11.57 22.97
CA ASN A 275 26.08 -12.35 22.80
C ASN A 275 25.89 -13.87 22.92
N VAL A 276 24.75 -14.38 22.41
CA VAL A 276 24.46 -15.81 22.41
C VAL A 276 25.46 -16.54 21.51
N SER A 277 25.91 -17.71 21.90
CA SER A 277 26.90 -18.46 21.12
C SER A 277 26.44 -18.79 19.69
N SER A 278 27.40 -18.85 18.77
CA SER A 278 27.11 -19.20 17.36
C SER A 278 26.44 -20.58 17.20
N TYR A 279 26.73 -21.50 18.12
CA TYR A 279 26.08 -22.83 18.14
C TYR A 279 24.58 -22.70 18.38
N ILE A 280 24.16 -21.97 19.40
CA ILE A 280 22.73 -21.75 19.72
C ILE A 280 22.03 -20.96 18.62
N LYS A 281 22.69 -19.94 18.06
CA LYS A 281 22.12 -19.18 16.93
C LYS A 281 21.88 -20.04 15.69
N LYS A 282 22.80 -20.95 15.36
CA LYS A 282 22.61 -21.92 14.26
C LYS A 282 21.47 -22.90 14.56
N ASP A 283 21.32 -23.37 15.79
CA ASP A 283 20.23 -24.26 16.19
C ASP A 283 18.87 -23.52 16.13
N PHE A 284 18.80 -22.27 16.58
CA PHE A 284 17.64 -21.41 16.43
C PHE A 284 17.23 -21.28 14.96
N ASN A 285 18.17 -20.88 14.08
CA ASN A 285 17.88 -20.73 12.66
C ASN A 285 17.33 -22.02 12.04
N LYS A 286 18.00 -23.15 12.34
CA LYS A 286 17.57 -24.46 11.86
C LYS A 286 16.13 -24.79 12.28
N ARG A 287 15.75 -24.51 13.52
CA ARG A 287 14.41 -24.80 14.06
C ARG A 287 13.36 -23.83 13.52
N PHE A 288 13.65 -22.53 13.59
CA PHE A 288 12.67 -21.50 13.21
C PHE A 288 12.31 -21.58 11.73
N LEU A 289 13.30 -21.74 10.85
CA LEU A 289 13.06 -21.79 9.41
C LEU A 289 12.24 -23.02 8.97
N THR A 290 12.10 -24.06 9.78
CA THR A 290 11.30 -25.24 9.42
C THR A 290 9.79 -24.97 9.42
N PHE A 291 9.31 -23.99 10.18
CA PHE A 291 7.89 -23.68 10.25
C PHE A 291 7.53 -22.27 9.79
N LEU A 292 8.52 -21.43 9.47
CA LEU A 292 8.31 -20.01 9.13
C LEU A 292 7.23 -19.83 8.06
N ASP A 293 7.38 -20.51 6.93
CA ASP A 293 6.45 -20.35 5.80
C ASP A 293 5.04 -20.88 6.16
N SER A 294 4.95 -21.99 6.89
CA SER A 294 3.65 -22.54 7.29
C SER A 294 2.92 -21.65 8.31
N ALA A 295 3.66 -21.04 9.23
CA ALA A 295 3.09 -20.10 10.18
C ALA A 295 2.67 -18.77 9.49
N GLN A 296 3.45 -18.28 8.52
CA GLN A 296 3.04 -17.14 7.72
C GLN A 296 1.75 -17.44 6.95
N LEU A 297 1.66 -18.59 6.29
CA LEU A 297 0.44 -19.01 5.58
C LEU A 297 -0.79 -19.10 6.50
N GLU A 298 -0.60 -19.40 7.78
CA GLU A 298 -1.71 -19.40 8.73
C GLU A 298 -2.16 -17.97 9.08
N LEU A 299 -1.24 -17.03 9.28
CA LEU A 299 -1.58 -15.60 9.41
C LEU A 299 -2.32 -15.08 8.17
N ASP A 300 -1.85 -15.45 6.98
CA ASP A 300 -2.48 -15.07 5.70
C ASP A 300 -3.93 -15.55 5.62
N LYS A 301 -4.21 -16.79 6.03
CA LYS A 301 -5.58 -17.35 6.07
C LYS A 301 -6.47 -16.66 7.10
N GLN A 302 -5.90 -16.25 8.23
CA GLN A 302 -6.62 -15.53 9.29
C GLN A 302 -6.81 -14.04 8.96
N LYS A 303 -6.24 -13.56 7.84
CA LYS A 303 -6.21 -12.16 7.41
C LYS A 303 -5.49 -11.23 8.42
N GLU A 304 -4.47 -11.78 9.07
CA GLU A 304 -3.63 -11.08 10.06
C GLU A 304 -2.24 -10.75 9.50
N SER A 305 -2.08 -10.79 8.16
CA SER A 305 -0.83 -10.50 7.47
C SER A 305 -0.65 -9.02 7.22
N SER A 306 0.58 -8.62 6.99
CA SER A 306 1.01 -7.23 6.87
C SER A 306 0.67 -6.52 5.56
N GLU A 307 0.09 -7.22 4.58
CA GLU A 307 -0.36 -6.64 3.31
C GLU A 307 -1.57 -7.40 2.75
N VAL A 308 -2.44 -6.69 2.05
CA VAL A 308 -3.57 -7.27 1.32
C VAL A 308 -3.71 -6.67 -0.07
N HIS A 309 -4.01 -7.52 -1.05
CA HIS A 309 -4.57 -7.12 -2.35
C HIS A 309 -6.04 -7.43 -2.39
N MET A 310 -6.86 -6.48 -2.79
CA MET A 310 -8.31 -6.65 -2.90
C MET A 310 -8.80 -6.20 -4.27
N LEU A 311 -9.59 -7.05 -4.92
CA LEU A 311 -10.39 -6.67 -6.07
C LEU A 311 -11.83 -6.41 -5.62
N LEU A 312 -12.25 -5.18 -5.80
CA LEU A 312 -13.57 -4.68 -5.43
C LEU A 312 -14.41 -4.47 -6.69
N ARG A 313 -15.69 -4.79 -6.63
CA ARG A 313 -16.68 -4.46 -7.64
C ARG A 313 -17.65 -3.43 -7.08
N LYS A 314 -17.96 -2.39 -7.85
CA LYS A 314 -19.05 -1.47 -7.50
C LYS A 314 -20.37 -2.24 -7.58
N LYS A 315 -21.16 -2.20 -6.52
CA LYS A 315 -22.54 -2.67 -6.58
C LYS A 315 -23.33 -1.61 -7.33
N ASN A 316 -23.87 -1.97 -8.47
CA ASN A 316 -24.77 -1.08 -9.20
C ASN A 316 -25.90 -0.65 -8.26
N ALA A 317 -26.15 0.67 -8.21
CA ALA A 317 -27.29 1.24 -7.52
C ALA A 317 -28.61 0.87 -8.20
#